data_9dbef664b9849c0517497734a398add4
#
_entry.id   9dbef664b9849c0517497734a398add4
#
_cell.length_a   1.000
_cell.length_b   1.000
_cell.length_c   1.000
_cell.angle_alpha   90.00
_cell.angle_beta   90.00
_cell.angle_gamma   90.00
#
_symmetry.space_group_name_H-M   'P 1'
#
loop_
_entity.id
_entity.type
_entity.pdbx_description
1 polymer ?
#
loop_
_entity_poly.entity_id
_entity_poly.type
_entity_poly.pdbx_seq_one_letter_code
_entity_poly.pdbx_strand_id
1 'polypeptide(L)'
;NLNRLENVKEILNPGFIFASNGNIFKNAILKFSLKPEKILVGKSPLPGNLVIKDIFQKYSNKKVDLAKTDGNDIAKFLFTSGSTGTPKAVIQTHRMLSSNIAMAYKAYEFLQKEPPILVDWMPWSHVSGGNKAFNLALYSGGTFYIDNGTPSEIEFIKTIRNLTDISPSWYFNVPKGYEFLIRELKNNENLSVSFFKNLKILIYSGASMPTHLFKSMDKLALRYVGKKIFFSAAYGASETAPMATMPTHESNYVRNIGVPQFGTEMKLVPFGDKYEVRLKGPHITPGYWKDKANTKKSFDNEGYFKIGDALKFKDKLNPEKGFYFS
;
A
#
# COMPACT_ATOMS: atom_id res chain seq x y z
N ASN A 1 18.83 -9.85 -4.79
CA ASN A 1 19.26 -11.10 -4.17
C ASN A 1 18.71 -12.27 -4.99
N LEU A 2 19.61 -13.00 -5.71
CA LEU A 2 19.24 -14.08 -6.63
C LEU A 2 18.62 -15.29 -5.91
N ASN A 3 19.05 -15.59 -4.68
CA ASN A 3 18.46 -16.70 -3.90
C ASN A 3 16.99 -16.46 -3.58
N ARG A 4 16.62 -15.18 -3.26
CA ARG A 4 15.22 -14.83 -3.06
C ARG A 4 14.39 -14.99 -4.34
N LEU A 5 15.01 -14.73 -5.50
CA LEU A 5 14.36 -14.89 -6.80
C LEU A 5 14.12 -16.36 -7.13
N GLU A 6 15.03 -17.27 -6.77
CA GLU A 6 14.81 -18.72 -6.91
C GLU A 6 13.61 -19.20 -6.12
N ASN A 7 13.52 -18.82 -4.86
CA ASN A 7 12.36 -19.17 -4.03
C ASN A 7 11.04 -18.67 -4.67
N VAL A 8 11.03 -17.44 -5.19
CA VAL A 8 9.85 -16.90 -5.90
C VAL A 8 9.52 -17.71 -7.14
N LYS A 9 10.53 -18.10 -7.93
CA LYS A 9 10.37 -18.96 -9.11
C LYS A 9 9.74 -20.32 -8.75
N GLU A 10 10.26 -20.97 -7.72
CA GLU A 10 9.76 -22.29 -7.27
C GLU A 10 8.30 -22.21 -6.76
N ILE A 11 7.99 -21.18 -5.97
CA ILE A 11 6.65 -21.00 -5.43
C ILE A 11 5.63 -20.71 -6.55
N LEU A 12 5.94 -19.79 -7.46
CA LEU A 12 5.00 -19.35 -8.50
C LEU A 12 5.00 -20.24 -9.73
N ASN A 13 6.17 -20.77 -10.14
CA ASN A 13 6.39 -21.44 -11.42
C ASN A 13 5.78 -20.63 -12.59
N PRO A 14 6.27 -19.40 -12.86
CA PRO A 14 5.63 -18.49 -13.79
C PRO A 14 5.77 -18.98 -15.23
N GLY A 15 4.67 -18.92 -15.99
CA GLY A 15 4.67 -19.22 -17.42
C GLY A 15 5.22 -18.08 -18.28
N PHE A 16 5.31 -16.87 -17.71
CA PHE A 16 5.74 -15.63 -18.38
C PHE A 16 6.46 -14.72 -17.39
N ILE A 17 7.42 -13.93 -17.89
CA ILE A 17 8.12 -12.91 -17.10
C ILE A 17 8.03 -11.57 -17.84
N PHE A 18 7.84 -10.48 -17.10
CA PHE A 18 8.05 -9.12 -17.57
C PHE A 18 9.24 -8.48 -16.84
N ALA A 19 10.10 -7.84 -17.62
CA ALA A 19 11.19 -7.01 -17.10
C ALA A 19 11.19 -5.64 -17.79
N SER A 20 11.25 -4.55 -17.03
CA SER A 20 11.27 -3.20 -17.59
C SER A 20 12.48 -2.94 -18.51
N ASN A 21 13.60 -3.61 -18.25
CA ASN A 21 14.82 -3.51 -19.07
C ASN A 21 15.57 -4.85 -19.05
N GLY A 22 15.79 -5.42 -20.25
CA GLY A 22 16.44 -6.73 -20.40
C GLY A 22 17.90 -6.74 -19.92
N ASN A 23 18.68 -5.69 -20.21
CA ASN A 23 20.07 -5.59 -19.79
C ASN A 23 20.23 -5.43 -18.30
N ILE A 24 19.46 -4.51 -17.68
CA ILE A 24 19.54 -4.29 -16.21
C ILE A 24 19.16 -5.56 -15.45
N PHE A 25 18.14 -6.28 -15.92
CA PHE A 25 17.66 -7.49 -15.26
C PHE A 25 18.18 -8.80 -15.85
N LYS A 26 19.26 -8.73 -16.68
CA LYS A 26 19.85 -9.90 -17.39
C LYS A 26 20.04 -11.11 -16.47
N ASN A 27 20.71 -10.92 -15.33
CA ASN A 27 20.98 -12.02 -14.41
C ASN A 27 19.72 -12.62 -13.79
N ALA A 28 18.73 -11.80 -13.52
CA ALA A 28 17.41 -12.26 -13.04
C ALA A 28 16.66 -13.05 -14.12
N ILE A 29 16.64 -12.54 -15.35
CA ILE A 29 16.02 -13.20 -16.50
C ILE A 29 16.63 -14.58 -16.75
N LEU A 30 17.95 -14.65 -16.81
CA LEU A 30 18.66 -15.93 -17.03
C LEU A 30 18.40 -16.95 -15.93
N LYS A 31 18.23 -16.50 -14.69
CA LYS A 31 17.94 -17.36 -13.54
C LYS A 31 16.59 -18.07 -13.62
N PHE A 32 15.59 -17.46 -14.28
CA PHE A 32 14.31 -18.11 -14.51
C PHE A 32 14.38 -19.28 -15.51
N SER A 33 15.37 -19.31 -16.41
CA SER A 33 15.56 -20.40 -17.38
C SER A 33 14.30 -20.64 -18.25
N LEU A 34 13.55 -19.59 -18.53
CA LEU A 34 12.42 -19.64 -19.46
C LEU A 34 12.89 -19.48 -20.89
N LYS A 35 12.12 -20.04 -21.85
CA LYS A 35 12.36 -19.80 -23.27
C LYS A 35 12.27 -18.29 -23.56
N PRO A 36 13.10 -17.75 -24.46
CA PRO A 36 13.15 -16.29 -24.74
C PRO A 36 11.78 -15.67 -25.08
N GLU A 37 10.94 -16.38 -25.83
CA GLU A 37 9.58 -15.96 -26.19
C GLU A 37 8.58 -15.93 -25.03
N LYS A 38 8.98 -16.40 -23.84
CA LYS A 38 8.22 -16.27 -22.58
C LYS A 38 8.67 -15.08 -21.73
N ILE A 39 9.58 -14.28 -22.26
CA ILE A 39 10.15 -13.13 -21.57
C ILE A 39 9.79 -11.87 -22.33
N LEU A 40 8.97 -11.04 -21.73
CA LEU A 40 8.56 -9.74 -22.24
C LEU A 40 9.42 -8.65 -21.59
N VAL A 41 9.95 -7.73 -22.38
CA VAL A 41 10.75 -6.61 -21.87
C VAL A 41 10.20 -5.27 -22.33
N GLY A 42 10.40 -4.25 -21.49
CA GLY A 42 10.05 -2.87 -21.81
C GLY A 42 11.03 -2.26 -22.82
N LYS A 43 12.33 -2.46 -22.59
CA LYS A 43 13.44 -1.98 -23.46
C LYS A 43 14.70 -2.85 -23.30
N SER A 44 15.67 -2.66 -24.21
CA SER A 44 16.97 -3.36 -24.19
C SER A 44 16.79 -4.89 -24.13
N PRO A 45 16.11 -5.53 -25.11
CA PRO A 45 15.85 -6.97 -25.08
C PRO A 45 17.14 -7.79 -25.17
N LEU A 46 17.16 -8.96 -24.54
CA LEU A 46 18.12 -10.01 -24.85
C LEU A 46 17.66 -10.76 -26.11
N PRO A 47 18.53 -11.48 -26.80
CA PRO A 47 18.18 -12.22 -28.00
C PRO A 47 16.94 -13.10 -27.81
N GLY A 48 15.96 -12.97 -28.71
CA GLY A 48 14.70 -13.73 -28.69
C GLY A 48 13.62 -13.27 -27.68
N ASN A 49 13.89 -12.24 -26.86
CA ASN A 49 12.87 -11.71 -25.97
C ASN A 49 11.79 -10.93 -26.74
N LEU A 50 10.57 -10.97 -26.27
CA LEU A 50 9.48 -10.14 -26.76
C LEU A 50 9.63 -8.71 -26.23
N VAL A 51 9.32 -7.72 -27.07
CA VAL A 51 9.32 -6.31 -26.69
C VAL A 51 7.87 -5.82 -26.56
N ILE A 52 7.54 -5.17 -25.45
CA ILE A 52 6.17 -4.74 -25.16
C ILE A 52 5.62 -3.79 -26.24
N LYS A 53 6.47 -2.91 -26.78
CA LYS A 53 6.08 -1.97 -27.85
C LYS A 53 5.63 -2.70 -29.10
N ASP A 54 6.33 -3.78 -29.48
CA ASP A 54 6.01 -4.55 -30.69
C ASP A 54 4.70 -5.33 -30.51
N ILE A 55 4.43 -5.82 -29.29
CA ILE A 55 3.16 -6.45 -28.92
C ILE A 55 2.01 -5.46 -29.10
N PHE A 56 2.13 -4.25 -28.55
CA PHE A 56 1.11 -3.22 -28.72
C PHE A 56 0.87 -2.85 -30.17
N GLN A 57 1.92 -2.68 -30.98
CA GLN A 57 1.78 -2.39 -32.42
C GLN A 57 1.08 -3.53 -33.16
N LYS A 58 1.51 -4.77 -32.91
CA LYS A 58 0.97 -5.96 -33.61
C LYS A 58 -0.50 -6.21 -33.28
N TYR A 59 -0.95 -5.87 -32.06
CA TYR A 59 -2.28 -6.21 -31.56
C TYR A 59 -3.16 -4.98 -31.27
N SER A 60 -2.77 -3.79 -31.73
CA SER A 60 -3.48 -2.52 -31.49
C SER A 60 -4.97 -2.56 -31.88
N ASN A 61 -5.34 -3.31 -32.91
CA ASN A 61 -6.71 -3.41 -33.39
C ASN A 61 -7.43 -4.69 -32.95
N LYS A 62 -6.81 -5.54 -32.14
CA LYS A 62 -7.47 -6.75 -31.62
C LYS A 62 -8.38 -6.41 -30.45
N LYS A 63 -9.66 -6.74 -30.59
CA LYS A 63 -10.57 -6.82 -29.45
C LYS A 63 -10.19 -8.07 -28.65
N VAL A 64 -10.02 -7.89 -27.37
CA VAL A 64 -9.80 -8.99 -26.41
C VAL A 64 -11.07 -9.10 -25.60
N ASP A 65 -11.70 -10.26 -25.61
CA ASP A 65 -12.79 -10.57 -24.69
C ASP A 65 -12.21 -10.71 -23.29
N LEU A 66 -12.62 -9.79 -22.41
CA LEU A 66 -12.22 -9.88 -21.01
C LEU A 66 -12.95 -11.06 -20.38
N ALA A 67 -12.19 -11.96 -19.78
CA ALA A 67 -12.76 -13.05 -19.01
C ALA A 67 -13.63 -12.49 -17.88
N LYS A 68 -14.80 -13.12 -17.63
CA LYS A 68 -15.59 -12.82 -16.45
C LYS A 68 -14.76 -13.18 -15.22
N THR A 69 -14.58 -12.23 -14.33
CA THR A 69 -13.77 -12.38 -13.11
C THR A 69 -14.68 -12.44 -11.91
N ASP A 70 -14.54 -13.45 -11.08
CA ASP A 70 -15.22 -13.55 -9.78
C ASP A 70 -14.41 -12.84 -8.68
N GLY A 71 -15.11 -12.37 -7.65
CA GLY A 71 -14.43 -11.71 -6.52
C GLY A 71 -13.43 -12.61 -5.78
N ASN A 72 -13.61 -13.93 -5.82
CA ASN A 72 -12.72 -14.90 -5.19
C ASN A 72 -11.55 -15.31 -6.09
N ASP A 73 -11.54 -14.93 -7.35
CA ASP A 73 -10.41 -15.19 -8.24
C ASP A 73 -9.16 -14.48 -7.73
N ILE A 74 -8.01 -15.14 -7.93
CA ILE A 74 -6.72 -14.60 -7.54
C ILE A 74 -6.34 -13.48 -8.52
N ALA A 75 -6.21 -12.27 -7.99
CA ALA A 75 -5.77 -11.12 -8.77
C ALA A 75 -4.24 -11.06 -8.89
N LYS A 76 -3.53 -11.34 -7.80
CA LYS A 76 -2.07 -11.32 -7.73
C LYS A 76 -1.53 -11.97 -6.46
N PHE A 77 -0.21 -12.13 -6.40
CA PHE A 77 0.52 -12.53 -5.21
C PHE A 77 1.44 -11.40 -4.75
N LEU A 78 1.50 -11.18 -3.44
CA LEU A 78 2.49 -10.30 -2.83
C LEU A 78 3.39 -11.09 -1.90
N PHE A 79 4.70 -10.88 -2.06
CA PHE A 79 5.67 -11.59 -1.24
C PHE A 79 6.02 -10.80 0.00
N THR A 80 5.86 -11.44 1.17
CA THR A 80 6.31 -10.91 2.45
C THR A 80 7.54 -11.67 2.93
N SER A 81 8.43 -10.97 3.68
CA SER A 81 9.52 -11.62 4.37
C SER A 81 8.96 -12.41 5.54
N GLY A 82 8.81 -13.72 5.39
CA GLY A 82 8.44 -14.58 6.51
C GLY A 82 9.43 -14.48 7.67
N SER A 83 8.96 -14.61 8.91
CA SER A 83 9.81 -14.67 10.12
C SER A 83 10.87 -15.78 10.05
N THR A 84 10.69 -16.77 9.20
CA THR A 84 11.61 -17.88 8.93
C THR A 84 12.61 -17.62 7.79
N GLY A 85 12.62 -16.41 7.21
CA GLY A 85 13.50 -16.04 6.09
C GLY A 85 13.01 -16.48 4.70
N THR A 86 12.11 -17.45 4.59
CA THR A 86 11.52 -17.86 3.31
C THR A 86 10.33 -16.94 2.95
N PRO A 87 10.33 -16.34 1.75
CA PRO A 87 9.22 -15.48 1.33
C PRO A 87 7.91 -16.26 1.24
N LYS A 88 6.82 -15.69 1.78
CA LYS A 88 5.47 -16.22 1.63
C LYS A 88 4.73 -15.46 0.53
N ALA A 89 4.07 -16.19 -0.37
CA ALA A 89 3.22 -15.60 -1.41
C ALA A 89 1.80 -15.39 -0.86
N VAL A 90 1.51 -14.19 -0.40
CA VAL A 90 0.17 -13.79 0.09
C VAL A 90 -0.79 -13.75 -1.08
N ILE A 91 -1.86 -14.50 -1.02
CA ILE A 91 -2.92 -14.49 -2.04
C ILE A 91 -3.70 -13.17 -1.92
N GLN A 92 -3.83 -12.46 -3.04
CA GLN A 92 -4.66 -11.27 -3.16
C GLN A 92 -5.79 -11.58 -4.14
N THR A 93 -7.03 -11.58 -3.66
CA THR A 93 -8.21 -11.79 -4.52
C THR A 93 -8.79 -10.46 -4.98
N HIS A 94 -9.59 -10.48 -6.05
CA HIS A 94 -10.31 -9.29 -6.51
C HIS A 94 -11.24 -8.73 -5.43
N ARG A 95 -11.88 -9.60 -4.65
CA ARG A 95 -12.71 -9.21 -3.49
C ARG A 95 -11.91 -8.43 -2.44
N MET A 96 -10.70 -8.90 -2.10
CA MET A 96 -9.83 -8.20 -1.15
C MET A 96 -9.53 -6.79 -1.60
N LEU A 97 -9.12 -6.62 -2.87
CA LEU A 97 -8.73 -5.34 -3.44
C LEU A 97 -9.92 -4.37 -3.47
N SER A 98 -11.06 -4.80 -4.02
CA SER A 98 -12.25 -3.96 -4.15
C SER A 98 -12.85 -3.60 -2.80
N SER A 99 -12.95 -4.56 -1.87
CA SER A 99 -13.50 -4.32 -0.52
C SER A 99 -12.67 -3.30 0.25
N ASN A 100 -11.33 -3.42 0.23
CA ASN A 100 -10.47 -2.49 0.97
C ASN A 100 -10.57 -1.06 0.45
N ILE A 101 -10.76 -0.87 -0.85
CA ILE A 101 -10.97 0.45 -1.43
C ILE A 101 -12.36 0.98 -1.12
N ALA A 102 -13.41 0.16 -1.23
CA ALA A 102 -14.77 0.55 -0.90
C ALA A 102 -14.90 0.98 0.59
N MET A 103 -14.22 0.27 1.49
CA MET A 103 -14.14 0.64 2.92
C MET A 103 -13.54 2.03 3.12
N ALA A 104 -12.44 2.34 2.44
CA ALA A 104 -11.82 3.66 2.51
C ALA A 104 -12.69 4.75 1.87
N TYR A 105 -13.27 4.47 0.71
CA TYR A 105 -14.17 5.38 0.03
C TYR A 105 -15.37 5.76 0.90
N LYS A 106 -15.93 4.77 1.61
CA LYS A 106 -17.01 5.00 2.56
C LYS A 106 -16.58 5.81 3.77
N ALA A 107 -15.36 5.58 4.26
CA ALA A 107 -14.85 6.18 5.47
C ALA A 107 -14.44 7.65 5.32
N TYR A 108 -13.95 8.03 4.15
CA TYR A 108 -13.49 9.39 3.88
C TYR A 108 -14.47 10.10 2.95
N GLU A 109 -15.45 10.79 3.53
CA GLU A 109 -16.56 11.43 2.81
C GLU A 109 -16.15 12.33 1.65
N PHE A 110 -14.98 12.99 1.72
CA PHE A 110 -14.53 13.85 0.64
C PHE A 110 -14.30 13.08 -0.66
N LEU A 111 -13.94 11.77 -0.60
CA LEU A 111 -13.80 10.92 -1.78
C LEU A 111 -15.11 10.72 -2.55
N GLN A 112 -16.24 10.89 -1.87
CA GLN A 112 -17.58 10.79 -2.48
C GLN A 112 -18.02 12.10 -3.12
N LYS A 113 -17.36 13.23 -2.77
CA LYS A 113 -17.70 14.58 -3.23
C LYS A 113 -16.82 15.03 -4.39
N GLU A 114 -15.56 14.65 -4.38
CA GLU A 114 -14.58 15.06 -5.39
C GLU A 114 -13.54 13.94 -5.65
N PRO A 115 -13.15 13.73 -6.93
CA PRO A 115 -12.10 12.78 -7.26
C PRO A 115 -10.77 13.18 -6.61
N PRO A 116 -10.04 12.23 -5.98
CA PRO A 116 -8.78 12.56 -5.32
C PRO A 116 -7.64 12.82 -6.31
N ILE A 117 -6.72 13.69 -5.90
CA ILE A 117 -5.43 13.91 -6.56
C ILE A 117 -4.35 13.27 -5.70
N LEU A 118 -3.64 12.30 -6.26
CA LEU A 118 -2.56 11.58 -5.59
C LEU A 118 -1.22 11.89 -6.27
N VAL A 119 -0.19 12.10 -5.46
CA VAL A 119 1.22 12.10 -5.87
C VAL A 119 1.90 11.02 -5.04
N ASP A 120 2.27 9.90 -5.66
CA ASP A 120 2.68 8.71 -4.91
C ASP A 120 3.90 8.03 -5.55
N TRP A 121 4.91 7.75 -4.73
CA TRP A 121 6.16 7.07 -5.09
C TRP A 121 6.19 5.60 -4.67
N MET A 122 5.20 5.14 -3.92
CA MET A 122 5.20 3.79 -3.34
C MET A 122 5.27 2.70 -4.42
N PRO A 123 6.12 1.69 -4.22
CA PRO A 123 6.24 0.60 -5.19
C PRO A 123 4.91 -0.13 -5.40
N TRP A 124 4.54 -0.37 -6.65
CA TRP A 124 3.32 -1.11 -6.99
C TRP A 124 3.39 -2.60 -6.63
N SER A 125 4.57 -3.11 -6.33
CA SER A 125 4.79 -4.44 -5.74
C SER A 125 4.46 -4.50 -4.25
N HIS A 126 4.18 -3.36 -3.62
CA HIS A 126 3.76 -3.25 -2.22
C HIS A 126 2.28 -2.90 -2.12
N VAL A 127 1.60 -3.37 -1.07
CA VAL A 127 0.15 -3.12 -0.85
C VAL A 127 -0.20 -1.63 -0.79
N SER A 128 0.68 -0.78 -0.29
CA SER A 128 0.41 0.67 -0.19
C SER A 128 0.34 1.34 -1.56
N GLY A 129 1.28 1.07 -2.47
CA GLY A 129 1.27 1.61 -3.83
C GLY A 129 0.28 0.87 -4.73
N GLY A 130 0.47 -0.44 -4.89
CA GLY A 130 -0.26 -1.24 -5.88
C GLY A 130 -1.69 -1.61 -5.50
N ASN A 131 -2.02 -1.69 -4.19
CA ASN A 131 -3.40 -1.95 -3.78
C ASN A 131 -4.11 -0.66 -3.38
N LYS A 132 -3.46 0.20 -2.56
CA LYS A 132 -4.15 1.37 -2.01
C LYS A 132 -4.14 2.56 -2.95
N ALA A 133 -2.98 3.12 -3.25
CA ALA A 133 -2.92 4.37 -3.99
C ALA A 133 -3.46 4.23 -5.42
N PHE A 134 -2.99 3.22 -6.16
CA PHE A 134 -3.42 2.98 -7.53
C PHE A 134 -4.91 2.66 -7.64
N ASN A 135 -5.41 1.69 -6.84
CA ASN A 135 -6.83 1.32 -6.90
C ASN A 135 -7.76 2.41 -6.34
N LEU A 136 -7.28 3.23 -5.40
CA LEU A 136 -8.07 4.37 -4.92
C LEU A 136 -8.33 5.38 -6.05
N ALA A 137 -7.29 5.71 -6.82
CA ALA A 137 -7.44 6.60 -7.96
C ALA A 137 -8.42 6.02 -9.00
N LEU A 138 -8.29 4.74 -9.34
CA LEU A 138 -9.19 4.07 -10.28
C LEU A 138 -10.64 4.04 -9.79
N TYR A 139 -10.85 3.63 -8.55
CA TYR A 139 -12.20 3.48 -7.99
C TYR A 139 -12.94 4.81 -7.84
N SER A 140 -12.20 5.86 -7.45
CA SER A 140 -12.76 7.19 -7.18
C SER A 140 -12.74 8.12 -8.40
N GLY A 141 -12.31 7.66 -9.58
CA GLY A 141 -12.14 8.52 -10.76
C GLY A 141 -11.08 9.60 -10.58
N GLY A 142 -10.09 9.35 -9.70
CA GLY A 142 -9.07 10.33 -9.32
C GLY A 142 -7.93 10.45 -10.32
N THR A 143 -7.07 11.44 -10.09
CA THR A 143 -5.83 11.64 -10.84
C THR A 143 -4.65 11.06 -10.05
N PHE A 144 -3.86 10.21 -10.70
CA PHE A 144 -2.69 9.57 -10.10
C PHE A 144 -1.41 10.05 -10.79
N TYR A 145 -0.61 10.84 -10.08
CA TYR A 145 0.71 11.25 -10.52
C TYR A 145 1.75 10.28 -9.99
N ILE A 146 2.43 9.57 -10.89
CA ILE A 146 3.51 8.64 -10.55
C ILE A 146 4.74 9.46 -10.19
N ASP A 147 5.09 9.46 -8.90
CA ASP A 147 6.27 10.11 -8.40
C ASP A 147 7.47 9.15 -8.46
N ASN A 148 8.59 9.62 -8.97
CA ASN A 148 9.84 8.87 -9.06
C ASN A 148 10.86 9.24 -7.97
N GLY A 149 10.43 9.99 -6.97
CA GLY A 149 11.18 10.24 -5.75
C GLY A 149 11.11 9.05 -4.80
N THR A 150 12.01 9.00 -3.85
CA THR A 150 12.00 8.05 -2.72
C THR A 150 12.46 8.78 -1.47
N PRO A 151 12.14 8.33 -0.24
CA PRO A 151 12.55 9.01 0.99
C PRO A 151 14.05 8.81 1.30
N SER A 152 14.89 9.31 0.40
CA SER A 152 16.35 9.39 0.53
C SER A 152 16.81 10.82 0.27
N GLU A 153 17.98 11.20 0.78
CA GLU A 153 18.52 12.57 0.64
C GLU A 153 18.60 13.03 -0.82
N ILE A 154 18.96 12.14 -1.73
CA ILE A 154 19.20 12.47 -3.15
C ILE A 154 17.88 12.47 -3.94
N GLU A 155 17.08 11.43 -3.76
CA GLU A 155 15.92 11.18 -4.62
C GLU A 155 14.68 12.02 -4.23
N PHE A 156 14.59 12.44 -2.97
CA PHE A 156 13.41 13.16 -2.47
C PHE A 156 13.20 14.53 -3.12
N ILE A 157 14.22 15.10 -3.71
CA ILE A 157 14.13 16.35 -4.48
C ILE A 157 13.13 16.24 -5.64
N LYS A 158 12.97 15.03 -6.22
CA LYS A 158 11.99 14.80 -7.29
C LYS A 158 10.56 14.92 -6.76
N THR A 159 10.30 14.34 -5.58
CA THR A 159 9.01 14.49 -4.88
C THR A 159 8.72 15.95 -4.56
N ILE A 160 9.71 16.71 -4.07
CA ILE A 160 9.57 18.13 -3.76
C ILE A 160 9.18 18.92 -5.00
N ARG A 161 9.86 18.70 -6.13
CA ARG A 161 9.52 19.35 -7.40
C ARG A 161 8.07 19.03 -7.80
N ASN A 162 7.69 17.76 -7.78
CA ASN A 162 6.35 17.35 -8.16
C ASN A 162 5.27 17.96 -7.25
N LEU A 163 5.49 18.03 -5.94
CA LEU A 163 4.57 18.66 -4.98
C LEU A 163 4.55 20.20 -5.05
N THR A 164 5.57 20.83 -5.62
CA THR A 164 5.54 22.26 -5.91
C THR A 164 4.59 22.58 -7.06
N ASP A 165 4.53 21.70 -8.07
CA ASP A 165 3.70 21.88 -9.26
C ASP A 165 2.28 21.31 -9.07
N ILE A 166 2.12 20.27 -8.24
CA ILE A 166 0.88 19.52 -8.09
C ILE A 166 0.40 19.57 -6.64
N SER A 167 -0.82 20.04 -6.43
CA SER A 167 -1.47 20.11 -5.12
C SER A 167 -2.28 18.83 -4.86
N PRO A 168 -1.80 17.87 -4.04
CA PRO A 168 -2.52 16.65 -3.76
C PRO A 168 -3.72 16.91 -2.85
N SER A 169 -4.78 16.11 -3.00
CA SER A 169 -5.85 16.06 -2.00
C SER A 169 -5.71 14.90 -1.02
N TRP A 170 -5.04 13.84 -1.47
CA TRP A 170 -4.65 12.67 -0.69
C TRP A 170 -3.13 12.50 -0.78
N TYR A 171 -2.45 12.55 0.37
CA TYR A 171 -1.01 12.32 0.39
C TYR A 171 -0.62 11.22 1.40
N PHE A 172 0.12 10.24 0.91
CA PHE A 172 0.63 9.12 1.68
C PHE A 172 2.16 9.14 1.70
N ASN A 173 2.75 8.89 2.87
CA ASN A 173 4.19 8.67 2.96
C ASN A 173 4.53 7.81 4.20
N VAL A 174 5.80 7.38 4.29
CA VAL A 174 6.38 6.82 5.50
C VAL A 174 6.92 7.93 6.40
N PRO A 175 7.13 7.70 7.71
CA PRO A 175 7.62 8.74 8.62
C PRO A 175 8.92 9.43 8.15
N LYS A 176 9.86 8.68 7.54
CA LYS A 176 11.09 9.26 6.97
C LYS A 176 10.80 10.21 5.81
N GLY A 177 9.84 9.91 4.96
CA GLY A 177 9.42 10.81 3.89
C GLY A 177 8.76 12.09 4.44
N TYR A 178 7.98 11.99 5.52
CA TYR A 178 7.44 13.17 6.20
C TYR A 178 8.53 14.01 6.86
N GLU A 179 9.59 13.43 7.37
CA GLU A 179 10.74 14.15 7.92
C GLU A 179 11.37 15.06 6.84
N PHE A 180 11.65 14.50 5.67
CA PHE A 180 12.18 15.27 4.52
C PHE A 180 11.19 16.34 4.06
N LEU A 181 9.92 15.97 3.89
CA LEU A 181 8.88 16.91 3.46
C LEU A 181 8.72 18.10 4.41
N ILE A 182 8.66 17.85 5.72
CA ILE A 182 8.52 18.92 6.73
C ILE A 182 9.74 19.85 6.72
N ARG A 183 10.94 19.33 6.52
CA ARG A 183 12.14 20.15 6.38
C ARG A 183 12.01 21.12 5.21
N GLU A 184 11.58 20.63 4.07
CA GLU A 184 11.42 21.43 2.85
C GLU A 184 10.24 22.42 2.95
N LEU A 185 9.10 21.99 3.50
CA LEU A 185 7.94 22.86 3.74
C LEU A 185 8.24 24.07 4.65
N LYS A 186 9.17 23.95 5.58
CA LYS A 186 9.59 25.07 6.45
C LYS A 186 10.37 26.15 5.71
N ASN A 187 11.07 25.78 4.64
CA ASN A 187 12.04 26.61 3.93
C ASN A 187 11.60 27.02 2.51
N ASN A 188 10.51 26.44 2.00
CA ASN A 188 10.02 26.70 0.64
C ASN A 188 8.53 27.07 0.67
N GLU A 189 8.26 28.37 0.52
CA GLU A 189 6.91 28.95 0.56
C GLU A 189 6.05 28.41 -0.60
N ASN A 190 6.60 28.37 -1.83
CA ASN A 190 5.86 27.91 -3.01
C ASN A 190 5.43 26.45 -2.85
N LEU A 191 6.31 25.58 -2.35
CA LEU A 191 5.99 24.19 -2.03
C LEU A 191 4.85 24.13 -1.00
N SER A 192 4.95 24.92 0.06
CA SER A 192 3.97 24.89 1.15
C SER A 192 2.59 25.36 0.69
N VAL A 193 2.53 26.45 -0.06
CA VAL A 193 1.27 26.94 -0.65
C VAL A 193 0.66 25.88 -1.57
N SER A 194 1.45 25.29 -2.48
CA SER A 194 0.98 24.23 -3.38
C SER A 194 0.52 23.00 -2.60
N PHE A 195 1.35 22.49 -1.69
CA PHE A 195 1.07 21.25 -0.96
C PHE A 195 -0.21 21.32 -0.13
N PHE A 196 -0.45 22.41 0.59
CA PHE A 196 -1.62 22.54 1.46
C PHE A 196 -2.89 22.99 0.74
N LYS A 197 -2.82 23.52 -0.48
CA LYS A 197 -3.94 24.15 -1.21
C LYS A 197 -5.19 23.26 -1.30
N ASN A 198 -5.03 22.01 -1.70
CA ASN A 198 -6.14 21.08 -1.92
C ASN A 198 -6.19 19.95 -0.89
N LEU A 199 -5.25 19.92 0.06
CA LEU A 199 -5.02 18.79 0.93
C LEU A 199 -6.19 18.51 1.87
N LYS A 200 -6.73 17.29 1.82
CA LYS A 200 -7.83 16.81 2.67
C LYS A 200 -7.34 15.84 3.75
N ILE A 201 -6.36 15.02 3.42
CA ILE A 201 -5.87 13.97 4.30
C ILE A 201 -4.37 13.70 4.09
N LEU A 202 -3.70 13.43 5.20
CA LEU A 202 -2.34 12.91 5.29
C LEU A 202 -2.38 11.51 5.87
N ILE A 203 -1.69 10.57 5.25
CA ILE A 203 -1.64 9.18 5.74
C ILE A 203 -0.19 8.74 5.87
N TYR A 204 0.11 8.04 6.95
CA TYR A 204 1.40 7.39 7.14
C TYR A 204 1.25 5.92 7.53
N SER A 205 2.24 5.12 7.18
CA SER A 205 2.35 3.72 7.63
C SER A 205 3.80 3.24 7.60
N GLY A 206 4.00 1.96 7.93
CA GLY A 206 5.31 1.31 7.91
C GLY A 206 6.13 1.50 9.19
N ALA A 207 5.88 2.55 9.96
CA ALA A 207 6.48 2.80 11.28
C ALA A 207 5.64 3.80 12.07
N SER A 208 5.90 3.89 13.38
CA SER A 208 5.29 4.93 14.22
C SER A 208 5.78 6.32 13.85
N MET A 209 4.86 7.28 13.77
CA MET A 209 5.17 8.70 13.52
C MET A 209 5.79 9.35 14.77
N PRO A 210 6.97 9.95 14.68
CA PRO A 210 7.52 10.75 15.77
C PRO A 210 6.62 11.94 16.12
N THR A 211 6.39 12.17 17.40
CA THR A 211 5.48 13.21 17.89
C THR A 211 5.86 14.62 17.39
N HIS A 212 7.16 14.90 17.27
CA HIS A 212 7.62 16.22 16.82
C HIS A 212 7.30 16.45 15.34
N LEU A 213 7.33 15.42 14.48
CA LEU A 213 6.95 15.52 13.07
C LEU A 213 5.44 15.74 12.92
N PHE A 214 4.64 15.00 13.69
CA PHE A 214 3.19 15.18 13.72
C PHE A 214 2.82 16.62 14.11
N LYS A 215 3.38 17.13 15.23
CA LYS A 215 3.17 18.51 15.67
C LYS A 215 3.68 19.57 14.68
N SER A 216 4.79 19.28 13.98
CA SER A 216 5.31 20.19 12.95
C SER A 216 4.37 20.29 11.76
N MET A 217 3.80 19.18 11.31
CA MET A 217 2.81 19.16 10.24
C MET A 217 1.54 19.92 10.63
N ASP A 218 1.04 19.74 11.85
CA ASP A 218 -0.10 20.51 12.39
C ASP A 218 0.16 22.03 12.36
N LYS A 219 1.35 22.45 12.80
CA LYS A 219 1.73 23.88 12.78
C LYS A 219 1.78 24.46 11.37
N LEU A 220 2.33 23.70 10.43
CA LEU A 220 2.38 24.10 9.02
C LEU A 220 0.97 24.20 8.42
N ALA A 221 0.12 23.21 8.65
CA ALA A 221 -1.27 23.24 8.18
C ALA A 221 -2.03 24.44 8.73
N LEU A 222 -1.92 24.72 10.04
CA LEU A 222 -2.51 25.92 10.66
C LEU A 222 -2.02 27.23 10.03
N ARG A 223 -0.72 27.30 9.70
CA ARG A 223 -0.13 28.48 9.06
C ARG A 223 -0.67 28.74 7.65
N TYR A 224 -0.80 27.68 6.82
CA TYR A 224 -1.10 27.83 5.40
C TYR A 224 -2.59 27.75 5.06
N VAL A 225 -3.38 26.98 5.83
CA VAL A 225 -4.82 26.75 5.56
C VAL A 225 -5.72 27.02 6.76
N GLY A 226 -5.19 27.57 7.86
CA GLY A 226 -5.97 27.99 9.03
C GLY A 226 -6.60 26.85 9.85
N LYS A 227 -6.35 25.58 9.51
CA LYS A 227 -6.91 24.41 10.18
C LYS A 227 -5.94 23.25 10.15
N LYS A 228 -6.10 22.31 11.08
CA LYS A 228 -5.38 21.04 11.03
C LYS A 228 -5.91 20.18 9.87
N ILE A 229 -5.00 19.50 9.19
CA ILE A 229 -5.34 18.46 8.24
C ILE A 229 -5.43 17.13 8.98
N PHE A 230 -6.41 16.30 8.63
CA PHE A 230 -6.55 14.96 9.22
C PHE A 230 -5.30 14.12 8.89
N PHE A 231 -4.51 13.80 9.91
CA PHE A 231 -3.24 13.08 9.78
C PHE A 231 -3.37 11.68 10.37
N SER A 232 -3.60 10.70 9.53
CA SER A 232 -4.03 9.36 9.89
C SER A 232 -2.89 8.34 9.80
N ALA A 233 -2.84 7.42 10.77
CA ALA A 233 -2.09 6.18 10.62
C ALA A 233 -2.89 5.17 9.78
N ALA A 234 -2.21 4.40 8.94
CA ALA A 234 -2.77 3.22 8.30
C ALA A 234 -2.15 1.97 8.94
N TYR A 235 -2.99 1.12 9.54
CA TYR A 235 -2.56 -0.14 10.13
C TYR A 235 -3.11 -1.33 9.36
N GLY A 236 -2.25 -2.30 9.13
CA GLY A 236 -2.54 -3.56 8.47
C GLY A 236 -1.29 -4.18 7.85
N ALA A 237 -1.48 -5.18 7.02
CA ALA A 237 -0.41 -5.97 6.42
C ALA A 237 -0.74 -6.30 4.95
N SER A 238 0.14 -7.02 4.26
CA SER A 238 -0.17 -7.57 2.94
C SER A 238 -1.41 -8.47 3.00
N GLU A 239 -1.58 -9.18 4.08
CA GLU A 239 -2.70 -10.08 4.34
C GLU A 239 -4.04 -9.36 4.57
N THR A 240 -4.03 -8.03 4.76
CA THR A 240 -5.24 -7.20 4.95
C THR A 240 -5.51 -6.21 3.80
N ALA A 241 -4.76 -6.24 2.72
CA ALA A 241 -4.93 -5.60 1.40
C ALA A 241 -4.97 -4.05 1.29
N PRO A 242 -4.31 -3.16 2.00
CA PRO A 242 -3.45 -3.26 3.17
C PRO A 242 -4.10 -2.92 4.51
N MET A 243 -5.22 -2.15 4.54
CA MET A 243 -5.73 -1.54 5.75
C MET A 243 -6.73 -2.43 6.48
N ALA A 244 -6.58 -2.56 7.79
CA ALA A 244 -7.53 -3.22 8.68
C ALA A 244 -8.21 -2.24 9.63
N THR A 245 -7.49 -1.18 10.02
CA THR A 245 -8.05 -0.11 10.85
C THR A 245 -7.83 1.25 10.21
N MET A 246 -8.56 2.22 10.69
CA MET A 246 -8.46 3.62 10.30
C MET A 246 -8.77 4.52 11.47
N PRO A 247 -8.03 5.60 11.70
CA PRO A 247 -8.39 6.63 12.64
C PRO A 247 -9.65 7.35 12.20
N THR A 248 -10.45 7.73 13.19
CA THR A 248 -11.58 8.64 13.07
C THR A 248 -11.17 10.03 13.57
N HIS A 249 -12.06 11.02 13.48
CA HIS A 249 -11.79 12.36 14.03
C HIS A 249 -11.53 12.31 15.53
N GLU A 250 -12.26 11.47 16.28
CA GLU A 250 -12.09 11.27 17.73
C GLU A 250 -10.78 10.56 18.04
N SER A 251 -10.24 9.80 17.12
CA SER A 251 -8.99 9.03 17.29
C SER A 251 -7.78 9.66 16.60
N ASN A 252 -7.89 10.91 16.08
CA ASN A 252 -6.83 11.57 15.32
C ASN A 252 -5.75 12.16 16.23
N TYR A 253 -4.89 11.30 16.79
CA TYR A 253 -3.69 11.69 17.53
C TYR A 253 -2.54 10.72 17.29
N VAL A 254 -1.36 11.18 17.66
CA VAL A 254 -0.10 10.47 17.44
C VAL A 254 -0.15 9.02 17.94
N ARG A 255 0.31 8.10 17.09
CA ARG A 255 0.39 6.65 17.33
C ARG A 255 -0.95 5.93 17.43
N ASN A 256 -2.06 6.61 17.31
CA ASN A 256 -3.34 5.96 17.23
C ASN A 256 -3.48 5.30 15.84
N ILE A 257 -3.85 4.03 15.82
CA ILE A 257 -4.14 3.28 14.60
C ILE A 257 -5.64 3.20 14.31
N GLY A 258 -6.45 3.88 15.11
CA GLY A 258 -7.89 3.97 14.94
C GLY A 258 -8.67 2.75 15.38
N VAL A 259 -9.79 2.55 14.71
CA VAL A 259 -10.77 1.47 14.94
C VAL A 259 -10.85 0.58 13.71
N PRO A 260 -11.42 -0.63 13.82
CA PRO A 260 -11.69 -1.47 12.66
C PRO A 260 -12.47 -0.70 11.59
N GLN A 261 -12.03 -0.79 10.33
CA GLN A 261 -12.77 -0.18 9.23
C GLN A 261 -14.06 -0.96 8.91
N PHE A 262 -14.96 -0.34 8.17
CA PHE A 262 -16.25 -0.95 7.81
C PHE A 262 -16.09 -2.37 7.24
N GLY A 263 -16.86 -3.34 7.78
CA GLY A 263 -16.80 -4.73 7.36
C GLY A 263 -15.59 -5.53 7.88
N THR A 264 -14.80 -4.93 8.78
CA THR A 264 -13.74 -5.63 9.52
C THR A 264 -14.23 -6.02 10.89
N GLU A 265 -14.21 -7.30 11.20
CA GLU A 265 -14.36 -7.82 12.55
C GLU A 265 -12.99 -7.92 13.19
N MET A 266 -12.85 -7.34 14.40
CA MET A 266 -11.62 -7.41 15.19
C MET A 266 -11.89 -8.15 16.50
N LYS A 267 -11.21 -9.29 16.67
CA LYS A 267 -11.24 -10.07 17.89
C LYS A 267 -9.99 -9.73 18.71
N LEU A 268 -10.21 -9.38 19.96
CA LEU A 268 -9.15 -9.01 20.91
C LEU A 268 -8.98 -10.15 21.91
N VAL A 269 -7.85 -10.84 21.86
CA VAL A 269 -7.54 -11.93 22.76
C VAL A 269 -6.59 -11.44 23.86
N PRO A 270 -6.93 -11.56 25.14
CA PRO A 270 -6.06 -11.10 26.23
C PRO A 270 -4.65 -11.71 26.13
N PHE A 271 -3.64 -10.83 26.24
CA PHE A 271 -2.22 -11.19 26.21
C PHE A 271 -1.43 -10.32 27.18
N GLY A 272 -1.33 -10.75 28.42
CA GLY A 272 -0.79 -9.93 29.51
C GLY A 272 -1.63 -8.67 29.72
N ASP A 273 -0.99 -7.51 29.66
CA ASP A 273 -1.63 -6.18 29.78
C ASP A 273 -2.13 -5.61 28.43
N LYS A 274 -2.06 -6.41 27.37
CA LYS A 274 -2.40 -6.10 25.97
C LYS A 274 -3.43 -7.06 25.40
N TYR A 275 -3.73 -6.90 24.13
CA TYR A 275 -4.61 -7.80 23.38
C TYR A 275 -3.95 -8.21 22.07
N GLU A 276 -3.82 -9.52 21.82
CA GLU A 276 -3.51 -10.05 20.50
C GLU A 276 -4.68 -9.72 19.56
N VAL A 277 -4.35 -9.19 18.38
CA VAL A 277 -5.34 -8.81 17.37
C VAL A 277 -5.56 -9.94 16.38
N ARG A 278 -6.82 -10.29 16.17
CA ARG A 278 -7.25 -11.19 15.11
C ARG A 278 -8.32 -10.53 14.27
N LEU A 279 -8.26 -10.72 12.96
CA LEU A 279 -9.05 -9.97 12.00
C LEU A 279 -9.84 -10.90 11.08
N LYS A 280 -11.08 -10.50 10.76
CA LYS A 280 -11.93 -11.19 9.80
C LYS A 280 -12.66 -10.16 8.93
N GLY A 281 -12.84 -10.46 7.65
CA GLY A 281 -13.52 -9.56 6.72
C GLY A 281 -13.18 -9.86 5.26
N PRO A 282 -13.88 -9.24 4.31
CA PRO A 282 -13.74 -9.54 2.88
C PRO A 282 -12.38 -9.09 2.30
N HIS A 283 -11.64 -8.27 2.99
CA HIS A 283 -10.28 -7.80 2.64
C HIS A 283 -9.16 -8.67 3.22
N ILE A 284 -9.50 -9.70 4.00
CA ILE A 284 -8.49 -10.61 4.58
C ILE A 284 -8.15 -11.71 3.59
N THR A 285 -6.84 -12.00 3.46
CA THR A 285 -6.34 -13.05 2.58
C THR A 285 -6.96 -14.42 2.90
N PRO A 286 -7.23 -15.28 1.91
CA PRO A 286 -7.57 -16.67 2.17
C PRO A 286 -6.35 -17.50 2.61
N GLY A 287 -5.14 -16.94 2.55
CA GLY A 287 -3.90 -17.59 2.98
C GLY A 287 -2.72 -17.38 2.04
N TYR A 288 -1.81 -18.35 2.08
CA TYR A 288 -0.55 -18.32 1.33
C TYR A 288 -0.56 -19.37 0.21
N TRP A 289 -0.12 -18.97 -0.98
CA TRP A 289 -0.09 -19.81 -2.15
C TRP A 289 0.82 -21.02 -1.95
N LYS A 290 0.28 -22.24 -2.18
CA LYS A 290 0.96 -23.52 -2.00
C LYS A 290 1.54 -23.76 -0.60
N ASP A 291 1.07 -23.05 0.42
CA ASP A 291 1.55 -23.17 1.80
C ASP A 291 0.38 -23.39 2.78
N LYS A 292 -0.19 -24.59 2.73
CA LYS A 292 -1.31 -25.00 3.57
C LYS A 292 -0.96 -24.96 5.07
N ALA A 293 0.28 -25.30 5.42
CA ALA A 293 0.72 -25.38 6.81
C ALA A 293 0.74 -23.99 7.47
N ASN A 294 1.37 -23.00 6.82
CA ASN A 294 1.38 -21.61 7.31
C ASN A 294 -0.02 -20.99 7.23
N THR A 295 -0.81 -21.29 6.19
CA THR A 295 -2.20 -20.84 6.10
C THR A 295 -2.99 -21.30 7.32
N LYS A 296 -2.97 -22.61 7.65
CA LYS A 296 -3.67 -23.15 8.82
C LYS A 296 -3.22 -22.52 10.14
N LYS A 297 -1.91 -22.28 10.31
CA LYS A 297 -1.35 -21.63 11.52
C LYS A 297 -1.78 -20.19 11.68
N SER A 298 -2.03 -19.48 10.57
CA SER A 298 -2.35 -18.05 10.56
C SER A 298 -3.81 -17.73 10.85
N PHE A 299 -4.68 -18.74 10.96
CA PHE A 299 -6.08 -18.56 11.35
C PHE A 299 -6.38 -19.27 12.66
N ASP A 300 -7.37 -18.76 13.40
CA ASP A 300 -7.94 -19.48 14.52
C ASP A 300 -9.12 -20.37 14.08
N ASN A 301 -9.69 -21.11 15.04
CA ASN A 301 -10.78 -22.06 14.76
C ASN A 301 -12.10 -21.37 14.33
N GLU A 302 -12.22 -20.06 14.53
CA GLU A 302 -13.38 -19.26 14.12
C GLU A 302 -13.13 -18.53 12.79
N GLY A 303 -11.96 -18.74 12.16
CA GLY A 303 -11.58 -18.17 10.89
C GLY A 303 -11.04 -16.73 10.97
N TYR A 304 -10.63 -16.25 12.15
CA TYR A 304 -9.94 -14.97 12.28
C TYR A 304 -8.45 -15.11 11.97
N PHE A 305 -7.95 -14.24 11.12
CA PHE A 305 -6.53 -14.12 10.79
C PHE A 305 -5.73 -13.53 11.96
N LYS A 306 -4.71 -14.25 12.39
CA LYS A 306 -3.77 -13.83 13.44
C LYS A 306 -2.68 -12.96 12.81
N ILE A 307 -2.82 -11.64 12.90
CA ILE A 307 -1.86 -10.71 12.29
C ILE A 307 -0.49 -10.70 13.00
N GLY A 308 -0.45 -11.15 14.25
CA GLY A 308 0.78 -11.26 15.04
C GLY A 308 1.13 -10.03 15.87
N ASP A 309 0.26 -9.05 15.92
CA ASP A 309 0.44 -7.82 16.68
C ASP A 309 -0.40 -7.81 17.97
N ALA A 310 0.08 -7.05 18.96
CA ALA A 310 -0.65 -6.79 20.19
C ALA A 310 -0.89 -5.28 20.35
N LEU A 311 -2.10 -4.94 20.78
CA LEU A 311 -2.58 -3.57 20.90
C LEU A 311 -3.08 -3.28 22.31
N LYS A 312 -3.14 -1.99 22.64
CA LYS A 312 -3.85 -1.45 23.80
C LYS A 312 -4.95 -0.52 23.36
N PHE A 313 -6.06 -0.50 24.12
CA PHE A 313 -7.05 0.58 23.97
C PHE A 313 -6.43 1.92 24.35
N LYS A 314 -6.80 2.97 23.66
CA LYS A 314 -6.55 4.33 24.14
C LYS A 314 -7.33 4.61 25.41
N ASP A 315 -8.57 4.18 25.42
CA ASP A 315 -9.49 4.27 26.54
C ASP A 315 -10.40 3.04 26.52
N LYS A 316 -10.32 2.18 27.56
CA LYS A 316 -11.11 0.96 27.63
C LYS A 316 -12.61 1.22 27.78
N LEU A 317 -12.99 2.37 28.34
CA LEU A 317 -14.38 2.76 28.53
C LEU A 317 -14.98 3.39 27.25
N ASN A 318 -14.12 3.84 26.34
CA ASN A 318 -14.49 4.48 25.09
C ASN A 318 -13.68 3.87 23.92
N PRO A 319 -14.03 2.64 23.45
CA PRO A 319 -13.29 1.93 22.43
C PRO A 319 -13.20 2.67 21.10
N GLU A 320 -14.14 3.56 20.81
CA GLU A 320 -14.19 4.43 19.62
C GLU A 320 -13.01 5.39 19.55
N LYS A 321 -12.32 5.65 20.65
CA LYS A 321 -11.06 6.40 20.67
C LYS A 321 -9.88 5.62 20.10
N GLY A 322 -10.09 4.35 19.72
CA GLY A 322 -9.15 3.52 18.98
C GLY A 322 -8.06 2.87 19.81
N PHE A 323 -7.08 2.38 19.08
CA PHE A 323 -6.01 1.54 19.61
C PHE A 323 -4.64 2.13 19.28
N TYR A 324 -3.63 1.65 20.00
CA TYR A 324 -2.23 1.93 19.70
C TYR A 324 -1.35 0.72 20.00
N PHE A 325 -0.21 0.67 19.31
CA PHE A 325 0.83 -0.29 19.61
C PHE A 325 1.42 -0.04 21.01
N SER A 326 1.72 -1.11 21.68
CA SER A 326 2.27 -1.06 23.01
C SER A 326 3.65 -1.71 23.07
#